data_6f71045f246fb5f22fc01271f6765163
#
_entry.id   6f71045f246fb5f22fc01271f6765163
#
_cell.length_a   1.000
_cell.length_b   1.000
_cell.length_c   1.000
_cell.angle_alpha   90.00
_cell.angle_beta   90.00
_cell.angle_gamma   90.00
#
_symmetry.space_group_name_H-M   'P 1'
#
loop_
_entity.id
_entity.type
_entity.pdbx_description
1 polymer ?
#
loop_
_entity_poly.entity_id
_entity_poly.type
_entity_poly.pdbx_seq_one_letter_code
_entity_poly.pdbx_strand_id
1 'polypeptide(L)'
;SLHDALPIYGAENNELALTNNKHGEVAKYYSYNKHQMVPDMLIGNLKFLNGLSDEERDVFEQAALLSTEVEMTEWDKQVDEAKDIAENEMGVEFIDVDVQAFKDKVSNVQQDMLDENPNIQELYDHIQEINEKYAKGEE
;
A
#
# COMPACT_ATOMS: atom_id res chain seq x y z
N SER A 1 -16.09 8.34 -16.60
CA SER A 1 -15.20 7.19 -16.86
C SER A 1 -13.82 7.70 -17.27
N LEU A 2 -12.77 6.94 -17.03
CA LEU A 2 -11.39 7.27 -17.48
C LEU A 2 -11.32 7.51 -19.00
N HIS A 3 -12.29 7.03 -19.75
CA HIS A 3 -12.36 7.20 -21.21
C HIS A 3 -12.76 8.61 -21.66
N ASP A 4 -13.31 9.44 -20.78
CA ASP A 4 -13.79 10.79 -21.09
C ASP A 4 -12.86 11.92 -20.60
N ALA A 5 -11.78 11.55 -19.91
CA ALA A 5 -10.77 12.51 -19.44
C ALA A 5 -9.73 12.80 -20.54
N LEU A 6 -9.04 13.93 -20.41
CA LEU A 6 -7.84 14.24 -21.19
C LEU A 6 -6.90 13.03 -21.22
N PRO A 7 -6.11 12.81 -22.30
CA PRO A 7 -5.30 11.62 -22.43
C PRO A 7 -4.38 11.43 -21.22
N ILE A 8 -4.69 10.41 -20.41
CA ILE A 8 -3.87 9.97 -19.28
C ILE A 8 -2.91 8.93 -19.83
N TYR A 9 -1.61 9.21 -19.74
CA TYR A 9 -0.57 8.32 -20.25
C TYR A 9 -0.06 7.32 -19.23
N GLY A 10 -0.43 7.48 -17.95
CA GLY A 10 -0.09 6.59 -16.85
C GLY A 10 -0.86 6.93 -15.59
N ALA A 11 -0.99 5.96 -14.70
CA ALA A 11 -1.55 6.13 -13.36
C ALA A 11 -0.77 5.24 -12.40
N GLU A 12 -0.71 5.61 -11.13
CA GLU A 12 -0.24 4.73 -10.07
C GLU A 12 -1.43 4.12 -9.34
N ASN A 13 -1.34 2.86 -9.01
CA ASN A 13 -2.30 2.16 -8.16
C ASN A 13 -1.75 0.76 -7.82
N ASN A 14 -2.45 0.05 -6.92
CA ASN A 14 -2.19 -1.37 -6.68
C ASN A 14 -2.78 -2.25 -7.81
N GLU A 15 -2.42 -3.53 -7.80
CA GLU A 15 -2.79 -4.50 -8.83
C GLU A 15 -4.31 -4.68 -8.97
N LEU A 16 -5.07 -4.54 -7.87
CA LEU A 16 -6.53 -4.68 -7.90
C LEU A 16 -7.21 -3.66 -8.81
N ALA A 17 -6.58 -2.50 -9.05
CA ALA A 17 -7.12 -1.51 -9.96
C ALA A 17 -7.13 -1.97 -11.42
N LEU A 18 -6.28 -2.92 -11.80
CA LEU A 18 -6.27 -3.48 -13.15
C LEU A 18 -7.59 -4.15 -13.48
N THR A 19 -8.16 -4.87 -12.51
CA THR A 19 -9.45 -5.59 -12.66
C THR A 19 -10.62 -4.77 -12.16
N ASN A 20 -10.62 -4.34 -10.90
CA ASN A 20 -11.77 -3.69 -10.26
C ASN A 20 -12.12 -2.34 -10.89
N ASN A 21 -11.10 -1.57 -11.30
CA ASN A 21 -11.28 -0.28 -11.97
C ASN A 21 -11.10 -0.38 -13.50
N LYS A 22 -10.88 -1.60 -14.02
CA LYS A 22 -10.69 -1.87 -15.45
C LYS A 22 -9.51 -1.14 -16.09
N HIS A 23 -8.49 -0.80 -15.30
CA HIS A 23 -7.29 -0.16 -15.83
C HIS A 23 -6.56 -1.06 -16.84
N GLY A 24 -6.59 -2.39 -16.64
CA GLY A 24 -6.00 -3.36 -17.55
C GLY A 24 -6.59 -3.37 -18.97
N GLU A 25 -7.81 -2.80 -19.18
CA GLU A 25 -8.37 -2.66 -20.53
C GLU A 25 -7.58 -1.67 -21.39
N VAL A 26 -6.95 -0.65 -20.76
CA VAL A 26 -6.26 0.46 -21.46
C VAL A 26 -4.77 0.55 -21.15
N ALA A 27 -4.33 0.13 -19.95
CA ALA A 27 -2.92 0.09 -19.53
C ALA A 27 -2.39 -1.34 -19.71
N LYS A 28 -1.41 -1.51 -20.59
CA LYS A 28 -0.85 -2.83 -20.93
C LYS A 28 0.47 -3.14 -20.25
N TYR A 29 1.01 -2.19 -19.50
CA TYR A 29 2.27 -2.35 -18.76
C TYR A 29 2.06 -1.92 -17.32
N TYR A 30 2.48 -2.77 -16.37
CA TYR A 30 2.47 -2.49 -14.95
C TYR A 30 3.88 -2.62 -14.40
N SER A 31 4.46 -1.51 -13.91
CA SER A 31 5.86 -1.45 -13.49
C SER A 31 5.98 -1.40 -11.96
N TYR A 32 6.71 -2.35 -11.37
CA TYR A 32 6.97 -2.42 -9.94
C TYR A 32 8.10 -1.48 -9.50
N ASN A 33 7.84 -0.18 -9.47
CA ASN A 33 8.83 0.79 -9.04
C ASN A 33 8.93 0.96 -7.52
N LYS A 34 8.02 0.38 -6.74
CA LYS A 34 8.03 0.35 -5.26
C LYS A 34 8.17 1.74 -4.65
N HIS A 35 7.49 2.75 -5.21
CA HIS A 35 7.65 4.15 -4.82
C HIS A 35 6.94 4.48 -3.51
N GLN A 36 5.93 3.71 -3.12
CA GLN A 36 5.22 3.89 -1.86
C GLN A 36 4.66 2.57 -1.34
N MET A 37 4.39 2.56 -0.04
CA MET A 37 3.59 1.57 0.64
C MET A 37 2.60 2.31 1.55
N VAL A 38 1.31 2.15 1.30
CA VAL A 38 0.25 2.80 2.06
C VAL A 38 -0.38 1.76 2.99
N PRO A 39 -0.15 1.84 4.31
CA PRO A 39 -0.78 0.92 5.25
C PRO A 39 -2.25 1.28 5.45
N ASP A 40 -3.12 0.29 5.41
CA ASP A 40 -4.50 0.44 5.87
C ASP A 40 -4.55 0.36 7.40
N MET A 41 -5.41 1.18 8.01
CA MET A 41 -5.55 1.24 9.46
C MET A 41 -7.01 1.09 9.86
N LEU A 42 -7.30 0.07 10.68
CA LEU A 42 -8.59 -0.02 11.34
C LEU A 42 -8.64 0.95 12.52
N ILE A 43 -9.50 1.94 12.44
CA ILE A 43 -9.63 2.98 13.47
C ILE A 43 -10.99 2.92 14.16
N GLY A 44 -11.02 3.28 15.45
CA GLY A 44 -12.23 3.36 16.26
C GLY A 44 -12.40 4.72 16.93
N ASN A 45 -13.65 5.11 17.20
CA ASN A 45 -13.92 6.33 17.94
C ASN A 45 -13.52 6.16 19.43
N LEU A 46 -12.55 6.95 19.87
CA LEU A 46 -12.00 6.85 21.23
C LEU A 46 -13.05 7.04 22.33
N LYS A 47 -14.02 7.94 22.14
CA LYS A 47 -15.10 8.17 23.13
C LYS A 47 -16.02 6.95 23.24
N PHE A 48 -16.32 6.30 22.12
CA PHE A 48 -17.08 5.05 22.09
C PHE A 48 -16.30 3.96 22.83
N LEU A 49 -15.05 3.72 22.47
CA LEU A 49 -14.20 2.69 23.06
C LEU A 49 -13.98 2.89 24.57
N ASN A 50 -13.87 4.15 25.03
CA ASN A 50 -13.73 4.47 26.46
C ASN A 50 -15.05 4.35 27.24
N GLY A 51 -16.19 4.23 26.57
CA GLY A 51 -17.50 3.98 27.19
C GLY A 51 -17.84 2.51 27.35
N LEU A 52 -17.04 1.60 26.80
CA LEU A 52 -17.22 0.15 26.93
C LEU A 52 -16.73 -0.35 28.29
N SER A 53 -17.33 -1.41 28.79
CA SER A 53 -16.76 -2.21 29.88
C SER A 53 -15.48 -2.92 29.42
N ASP A 54 -14.68 -3.42 30.37
CA ASP A 54 -13.46 -4.15 30.05
C ASP A 54 -13.75 -5.41 29.20
N GLU A 55 -14.84 -6.12 29.51
CA GLU A 55 -15.28 -7.30 28.77
C GLU A 55 -15.70 -6.97 27.33
N GLU A 56 -16.47 -5.87 27.16
CA GLU A 56 -16.86 -5.40 25.82
C GLU A 56 -15.66 -4.93 25.01
N ARG A 57 -14.73 -4.22 25.64
CA ARG A 57 -13.49 -3.78 24.99
C ARG A 57 -12.66 -4.97 24.50
N ASP A 58 -12.47 -6.00 25.32
CA ASP A 58 -11.74 -7.22 24.94
C ASP A 58 -12.37 -7.88 23.71
N VAL A 59 -13.70 -7.97 23.64
CA VAL A 59 -14.40 -8.50 22.46
C VAL A 59 -14.12 -7.66 21.21
N PHE A 60 -14.14 -6.33 21.33
CA PHE A 60 -13.82 -5.45 20.19
C PHE A 60 -12.38 -5.58 19.73
N GLU A 61 -11.42 -5.68 20.66
CA GLU A 61 -10.00 -5.84 20.35
C GLU A 61 -9.72 -7.18 19.66
N GLN A 62 -10.31 -8.28 20.16
CA GLN A 62 -10.20 -9.58 19.51
C GLN A 62 -10.84 -9.61 18.14
N ALA A 63 -12.00 -8.99 17.97
CA ALA A 63 -12.66 -8.88 16.67
C ALA A 63 -11.84 -8.04 15.67
N ALA A 64 -11.20 -6.98 16.12
CA ALA A 64 -10.31 -6.16 15.30
C ALA A 64 -9.09 -6.95 14.82
N LEU A 65 -8.44 -7.69 15.73
CA LEU A 65 -7.30 -8.54 15.36
C LEU A 65 -7.70 -9.61 14.32
N LEU A 66 -8.82 -10.31 14.58
CA LEU A 66 -9.32 -11.32 13.63
C LEU A 66 -9.68 -10.69 12.27
N SER A 67 -10.30 -9.50 12.27
CA SER A 67 -10.61 -8.77 11.04
C SER A 67 -9.35 -8.45 10.24
N THR A 68 -8.27 -8.04 10.91
CA THR A 68 -6.99 -7.76 10.26
C THR A 68 -6.36 -9.02 9.65
N GLU A 69 -6.38 -10.15 10.36
CA GLU A 69 -5.86 -11.42 9.84
C GLU A 69 -6.62 -11.89 8.59
N VAL A 70 -7.95 -11.76 8.61
CA VAL A 70 -8.80 -12.12 7.47
C VAL A 70 -8.54 -11.18 6.31
N GLU A 71 -8.45 -9.88 6.55
CA GLU A 71 -8.18 -8.88 5.52
C GLU A 71 -6.85 -9.14 4.83
N MET A 72 -5.76 -9.34 5.57
CA MET A 72 -4.44 -9.63 5.00
C MET A 72 -4.47 -10.88 4.10
N THR A 73 -5.14 -11.95 4.56
CA THR A 73 -5.27 -13.19 3.80
C THR A 73 -6.07 -13.00 2.50
N GLU A 74 -7.20 -12.30 2.57
CA GLU A 74 -8.05 -12.04 1.41
C GLU A 74 -7.40 -11.04 0.44
N TRP A 75 -6.63 -10.06 0.96
CA TRP A 75 -5.87 -9.13 0.14
C TRP A 75 -4.87 -9.85 -0.77
N ASP A 76 -4.01 -10.69 -0.19
CA ASP A 76 -3.02 -11.45 -0.94
C ASP A 76 -3.67 -12.32 -2.03
N LYS A 77 -4.75 -13.03 -1.68
CA LYS A 77 -5.50 -13.83 -2.61
C LYS A 77 -6.11 -13.00 -3.75
N GLN A 78 -6.71 -11.85 -3.44
CA GLN A 78 -7.31 -10.99 -4.46
C GLN A 78 -6.26 -10.34 -5.36
N VAL A 79 -5.08 -10.00 -4.84
CA VAL A 79 -3.95 -9.52 -5.63
C VAL A 79 -3.50 -10.58 -6.62
N ASP A 80 -3.33 -11.84 -6.16
CA ASP A 80 -2.93 -12.94 -7.04
C ASP A 80 -3.97 -13.21 -8.13
N GLU A 81 -5.26 -13.24 -7.79
CA GLU A 81 -6.36 -13.37 -8.76
C GLU A 81 -6.38 -12.21 -9.77
N ALA A 82 -6.19 -10.97 -9.30
CA ALA A 82 -6.19 -9.79 -10.18
C ALA A 82 -5.00 -9.81 -11.15
N LYS A 83 -3.83 -10.25 -10.70
CA LYS A 83 -2.64 -10.42 -11.56
C LYS A 83 -2.88 -11.49 -12.63
N ASP A 84 -3.42 -12.64 -12.23
CA ASP A 84 -3.72 -13.73 -13.17
C ASP A 84 -4.71 -13.28 -14.27
N ILE A 85 -5.79 -12.60 -13.88
CA ILE A 85 -6.76 -12.04 -14.83
C ILE A 85 -6.11 -10.97 -15.72
N ALA A 86 -5.34 -10.05 -15.13
CA ALA A 86 -4.69 -8.97 -15.87
C ALA A 86 -3.71 -9.51 -16.92
N GLU A 87 -2.91 -10.52 -16.58
CA GLU A 87 -1.95 -11.13 -17.48
C GLU A 87 -2.63 -11.97 -18.57
N ASN A 88 -3.51 -12.89 -18.17
CA ASN A 88 -4.05 -13.92 -19.08
C ASN A 88 -5.27 -13.45 -19.88
N GLU A 89 -6.11 -12.56 -19.35
CA GLU A 89 -7.33 -12.13 -20.01
C GLU A 89 -7.24 -10.71 -20.58
N MET A 90 -6.47 -9.80 -19.90
CA MET A 90 -6.35 -8.40 -20.32
C MET A 90 -5.06 -8.12 -21.11
N GLY A 91 -4.09 -9.06 -21.12
CA GLY A 91 -2.81 -8.91 -21.81
C GLY A 91 -1.93 -7.82 -21.21
N VAL A 92 -1.95 -7.69 -19.88
CA VAL A 92 -1.06 -6.79 -19.11
C VAL A 92 0.28 -7.49 -18.90
N GLU A 93 1.36 -6.77 -19.16
CA GLU A 93 2.73 -7.20 -18.88
C GLU A 93 3.21 -6.58 -17.56
N PHE A 94 3.61 -7.43 -16.61
CA PHE A 94 4.21 -7.00 -15.35
C PHE A 94 5.73 -6.88 -15.50
N ILE A 95 6.27 -5.73 -15.12
CA ILE A 95 7.68 -5.37 -15.37
C ILE A 95 8.38 -5.08 -14.05
N ASP A 96 9.41 -5.86 -13.75
CA ASP A 96 10.38 -5.52 -12.71
C ASP A 96 11.35 -4.47 -13.24
N VAL A 97 11.41 -3.33 -12.55
CA VAL A 97 12.26 -2.20 -12.94
C VAL A 97 13.46 -2.05 -12.00
N ASP A 98 14.47 -1.33 -12.45
CA ASP A 98 15.58 -0.91 -11.58
C ASP A 98 15.08 0.13 -10.56
N VAL A 99 14.65 -0.36 -9.40
CA VAL A 99 14.15 0.47 -8.29
C VAL A 99 15.22 1.46 -7.81
N GLN A 100 16.51 1.12 -7.88
CA GLN A 100 17.58 2.01 -7.45
C GLN A 100 17.69 3.23 -8.36
N ALA A 101 17.53 3.07 -9.66
CA ALA A 101 17.52 4.18 -10.60
C ALA A 101 16.36 5.18 -10.33
N PHE A 102 15.21 4.68 -9.83
CA PHE A 102 14.11 5.55 -9.37
C PHE A 102 14.48 6.28 -8.08
N LYS A 103 15.02 5.57 -7.08
CA LYS A 103 15.45 6.16 -5.80
C LYS A 103 16.48 7.27 -5.99
N ASP A 104 17.44 7.06 -6.88
CA ASP A 104 18.49 8.05 -7.17
C ASP A 104 17.93 9.36 -7.75
N LYS A 105 16.81 9.29 -8.49
CA LYS A 105 16.14 10.47 -9.06
C LYS A 105 15.33 11.28 -8.05
N VAL A 106 14.93 10.68 -6.95
CA VAL A 106 14.10 11.30 -5.89
C VAL A 106 14.83 11.39 -4.55
N SER A 107 16.15 11.25 -4.55
CA SER A 107 16.98 11.17 -3.34
C SER A 107 16.87 12.40 -2.42
N ASN A 108 16.52 13.57 -2.96
CA ASN A 108 16.34 14.79 -2.19
C ASN A 108 14.91 14.95 -1.60
N VAL A 109 13.91 14.25 -2.15
CA VAL A 109 12.49 14.46 -1.78
C VAL A 109 12.24 14.18 -0.30
N GLN A 110 12.83 13.11 0.24
CA GLN A 110 12.69 12.76 1.65
C GLN A 110 13.35 13.82 2.55
N GLN A 111 14.55 14.29 2.18
CA GLN A 111 15.24 15.31 2.96
C GLN A 111 14.50 16.65 2.91
N ASP A 112 14.06 17.08 1.75
CA ASP A 112 13.28 18.31 1.58
C ASP A 112 12.01 18.26 2.44
N MET A 113 11.33 17.10 2.49
CA MET A 113 10.14 16.89 3.32
C MET A 113 10.44 16.96 4.83
N LEU A 114 11.58 16.39 5.27
CA LEU A 114 12.00 16.45 6.68
C LEU A 114 12.40 17.88 7.07
N ASP A 115 13.07 18.60 6.20
CA ASP A 115 13.47 19.99 6.44
C ASP A 115 12.23 20.91 6.57
N GLU A 116 11.19 20.65 5.78
CA GLU A 116 9.92 21.38 5.87
C GLU A 116 9.06 20.95 7.09
N ASN A 117 9.21 19.72 7.56
CA ASN A 117 8.41 19.13 8.63
C ASN A 117 9.26 18.46 9.72
N PRO A 118 10.01 19.21 10.52
CA PRO A 118 10.93 18.63 11.53
C PRO A 118 10.25 17.75 12.58
N ASN A 119 8.95 17.93 12.78
CA ASN A 119 8.14 17.15 13.72
C ASN A 119 7.94 15.67 13.34
N ILE A 120 8.24 15.30 12.11
CA ILE A 120 8.14 13.89 11.65
C ILE A 120 9.49 13.17 11.64
N GLN A 121 10.59 13.84 12.04
CA GLN A 121 11.93 13.24 12.03
C GLN A 121 12.00 11.96 12.86
N GLU A 122 11.48 11.97 14.08
CA GLU A 122 11.48 10.81 14.97
C GLU A 122 10.74 9.61 14.35
N LEU A 123 9.59 9.85 13.71
CA LEU A 123 8.84 8.82 13.00
C LEU A 123 9.65 8.27 11.82
N TYR A 124 10.28 9.15 11.04
CA TYR A 124 11.10 8.74 9.91
C TYR A 124 12.27 7.86 10.36
N ASP A 125 13.01 8.28 11.39
CA ASP A 125 14.14 7.53 11.93
C ASP A 125 13.71 6.14 12.42
N HIS A 126 12.59 6.06 13.11
CA HIS A 126 12.03 4.79 13.58
C HIS A 126 11.65 3.84 12.43
N ILE A 127 11.05 4.37 11.35
CA ILE A 127 10.76 3.59 10.15
C ILE A 127 12.05 3.06 9.51
N GLN A 128 13.10 3.87 9.44
CA GLN A 128 14.40 3.44 8.90
C GLN A 128 15.03 2.32 9.74
N GLU A 129 14.98 2.40 11.06
CA GLU A 129 15.46 1.34 11.97
C GLU A 129 14.73 0.01 11.72
N ILE A 130 13.41 0.06 11.58
CA ILE A 130 12.59 -1.13 11.27
C ILE A 130 12.98 -1.70 9.91
N ASN A 131 13.08 -0.88 8.89
CA ASN A 131 13.47 -1.30 7.54
C ASN A 131 14.85 -1.98 7.54
N GLU A 132 15.82 -1.47 8.29
CA GLU A 132 17.14 -2.08 8.41
C GLU A 132 17.10 -3.45 9.11
N LYS A 133 16.29 -3.59 10.14
CA LYS A 133 16.07 -4.87 10.83
C LYS A 133 15.54 -5.93 9.87
N TYR A 134 14.45 -5.64 9.18
CA TYR A 134 13.84 -6.57 8.23
C TYR A 134 14.75 -6.87 7.04
N ALA A 135 15.52 -5.91 6.54
CA ALA A 135 16.51 -6.14 5.49
C ALA A 135 17.62 -7.14 5.90
N LYS A 136 17.92 -7.23 7.21
CA LYS A 136 18.90 -8.17 7.79
C LYS A 136 18.28 -9.52 8.16
N GLY A 137 16.94 -9.70 8.05
CA GLY A 137 16.24 -10.89 8.49
C GLY A 137 16.20 -11.05 10.02
N GLU A 138 16.33 -9.96 10.76
CA GLU A 138 16.18 -9.92 12.22
C GLU A 138 14.68 -9.72 12.52
N GLU A 139 14.02 -10.76 13.10
CA GLU A 139 12.63 -10.72 13.59
C GLU A 139 12.54 -9.97 14.94
#